data_00f0f928330fd9282dc37ea6f01e12fb
#
_entry.id   00f0f928330fd9282dc37ea6f01e12fb
#
_cell.length_a   1.000
_cell.length_b   1.000
_cell.length_c   1.000
_cell.angle_alpha   90.00
_cell.angle_beta   90.00
_cell.angle_gamma   90.00
#
_symmetry.space_group_name_H-M   'P 1'
#
loop_
_entity.id
_entity.type
_entity.pdbx_description
1 polymer ?
#
loop_
_entity_poly.entity_id
_entity_poly.type
_entity_poly.pdbx_seq_one_letter_code
_entity_poly.pdbx_strand_id
1 'polypeptide(L)'
;MKQHNTGRSSFSGKIGFVLSAAGASVGLGNIWRFPYLAAKYGGGIFLVIYILLAVTFGYTMIIAETSLGRMTQKSPVGAYSSFGKSKWLAVGGWINAVIPILIVPYYSVIGGWVIKYLIGYTTGQTQNLAEDGYFSEFISDGVSTEICFVLFSLIVLVIIFAGVRKGIERVSKFMMPVLVVLSLIITVYSVTRPGALEGVKYFLVPNVSNFSWMTVVTAMGQMFYSLSIAMGILITFGSYMKKETSIESSTKQVEIFDTAIAVMAGLMIFPAVFAFSGGDAETLGAGPSLMFITIPKVFASMGLGTFAGIIFFVLVLFAALTSSIALTESAVSTFEDEFKWNRKKSTVIIGIIMIVLGSLSALGYGPLADVKILGMQFLDFFDFLTNTVMMPVAAIATCLLVSKVVGVKRIEDEVTQCGGKFRRKKIFCFMIKYLCPIFAGLILISSVANAFGWISM
;
A
#
# COMPACT_ATOMS: atom_id res chain seq x y z
N MET A 1 -10.11 -12.39 37.86
CA MET A 1 -9.73 -11.18 37.10
C MET A 1 -10.90 -10.80 36.18
N LYS A 2 -11.59 -9.70 36.47
CA LYS A 2 -12.68 -9.20 35.62
C LYS A 2 -12.09 -8.78 34.27
N GLN A 3 -12.51 -9.42 33.17
CA GLN A 3 -12.24 -8.95 31.83
C GLN A 3 -12.80 -7.52 31.72
N HIS A 4 -11.92 -6.54 31.63
CA HIS A 4 -12.30 -5.23 31.16
C HIS A 4 -12.73 -5.42 29.68
N ASN A 5 -14.03 -5.45 29.50
CA ASN A 5 -14.66 -5.39 28.19
C ASN A 5 -14.41 -3.97 27.64
N THR A 6 -13.21 -3.75 27.11
CA THR A 6 -12.93 -2.56 26.33
C THR A 6 -13.82 -2.67 25.10
N GLY A 7 -14.76 -1.75 24.92
CA GLY A 7 -15.74 -1.75 23.83
C GLY A 7 -15.11 -1.57 22.43
N ARG A 8 -13.84 -1.99 22.25
CA ARG A 8 -13.11 -1.91 20.99
C ARG A 8 -13.63 -2.95 20.00
N SER A 9 -13.85 -2.52 18.77
CA SER A 9 -14.20 -3.41 17.66
C SER A 9 -13.17 -4.52 17.48
N SER A 10 -13.59 -5.71 17.06
CA SER A 10 -12.69 -6.84 16.81
C SER A 10 -13.09 -7.56 15.52
N PHE A 11 -12.11 -8.10 14.79
CA PHE A 11 -12.35 -9.02 13.69
C PHE A 11 -13.07 -10.30 14.15
N SER A 12 -13.82 -10.93 13.25
CA SER A 12 -14.55 -12.17 13.58
C SER A 12 -13.59 -13.33 13.92
N GLY A 13 -12.39 -13.33 13.33
CA GLY A 13 -11.35 -14.32 13.54
C GLY A 13 -10.15 -14.11 12.62
N LYS A 14 -9.32 -15.15 12.48
CA LYS A 14 -8.07 -15.12 11.70
C LYS A 14 -8.28 -14.69 10.24
N ILE A 15 -9.27 -15.28 9.57
CA ILE A 15 -9.55 -14.98 8.14
C ILE A 15 -9.94 -13.51 7.97
N GLY A 16 -10.75 -12.96 8.87
CA GLY A 16 -11.12 -11.54 8.84
C GLY A 16 -9.91 -10.62 8.96
N PHE A 17 -9.01 -10.89 9.90
CA PHE A 17 -7.76 -10.14 10.05
C PHE A 17 -6.87 -10.28 8.81
N VAL A 18 -6.61 -11.53 8.37
CA VAL A 18 -5.69 -11.79 7.24
C VAL A 18 -6.17 -11.12 5.95
N LEU A 19 -7.44 -11.26 5.59
CA LEU A 19 -7.96 -10.66 4.36
C LEU A 19 -8.04 -9.14 4.44
N SER A 20 -8.30 -8.58 5.62
CA SER A 20 -8.28 -7.11 5.80
C SER A 20 -6.84 -6.56 5.76
N ALA A 21 -5.88 -7.23 6.42
CA ALA A 21 -4.49 -6.82 6.40
C ALA A 21 -3.83 -7.04 5.02
N ALA A 22 -4.14 -8.17 4.35
CA ALA A 22 -3.71 -8.40 2.98
C ALA A 22 -4.34 -7.36 2.02
N GLY A 23 -5.62 -7.00 2.20
CA GLY A 23 -6.25 -5.94 1.42
C GLY A 23 -5.65 -4.56 1.67
N ALA A 24 -5.14 -4.30 2.87
CA ALA A 24 -4.37 -3.09 3.15
C ALA A 24 -3.03 -3.09 2.40
N SER A 25 -2.35 -4.23 2.35
CA SER A 25 -1.04 -4.38 1.70
C SER A 25 -1.16 -4.45 0.17
N VAL A 26 -2.13 -5.21 -0.35
CA VAL A 26 -2.37 -5.32 -1.80
C VAL A 26 -3.07 -4.06 -2.31
N GLY A 27 -2.31 -3.16 -2.87
CA GLY A 27 -2.78 -1.86 -3.34
C GLY A 27 -2.22 -1.47 -4.70
N LEU A 28 -2.35 -0.19 -5.02
CA LEU A 28 -1.80 0.39 -6.24
C LEU A 28 -0.29 0.17 -6.36
N GLY A 29 0.42 0.10 -5.21
CA GLY A 29 1.86 -0.15 -5.16
C GLY A 29 2.29 -1.48 -5.78
N ASN A 30 1.48 -2.54 -5.63
CA ASN A 30 1.76 -3.84 -6.23
C ASN A 30 1.48 -3.84 -7.74
N ILE A 31 0.46 -3.08 -8.18
CA ILE A 31 -0.04 -3.16 -9.55
C ILE A 31 0.74 -2.27 -10.51
N TRP A 32 1.16 -1.07 -10.09
CA TRP A 32 1.91 -0.19 -10.99
C TRP A 32 3.37 0.04 -10.57
N ARG A 33 3.59 0.36 -9.25
CA ARG A 33 4.92 0.76 -8.79
C ARG A 33 5.90 -0.40 -8.81
N PHE A 34 5.46 -1.57 -8.37
CA PHE A 34 6.30 -2.77 -8.36
C PHE A 34 6.76 -3.17 -9.77
N PRO A 35 5.87 -3.32 -10.80
CA PRO A 35 6.30 -3.66 -12.15
C PRO A 35 7.24 -2.60 -12.75
N TYR A 36 6.94 -1.32 -12.57
CA TYR A 36 7.82 -0.25 -13.04
C TYR A 36 9.22 -0.35 -12.44
N LEU A 37 9.32 -0.48 -11.11
CA LEU A 37 10.61 -0.60 -10.43
C LEU A 37 11.34 -1.88 -10.83
N ALA A 38 10.64 -2.99 -10.98
CA ALA A 38 11.21 -4.23 -11.46
C ALA A 38 11.78 -4.07 -12.87
N ALA A 39 11.07 -3.37 -13.77
CA ALA A 39 11.59 -3.07 -15.10
C ALA A 39 12.87 -2.26 -15.08
N LYS A 40 12.86 -1.14 -14.34
CA LYS A 40 13.99 -0.20 -14.28
C LYS A 40 15.22 -0.78 -13.58
N TYR A 41 15.02 -1.68 -12.59
CA TYR A 41 16.09 -2.14 -11.69
C TYR A 41 16.39 -3.63 -11.82
N GLY A 42 16.22 -4.21 -13.01
CA GLY A 42 16.82 -5.47 -13.40
C GLY A 42 15.89 -6.69 -13.43
N GLY A 43 14.57 -6.51 -13.48
CA GLY A 43 13.62 -7.60 -13.70
C GLY A 43 13.68 -8.68 -12.62
N GLY A 44 14.10 -9.89 -13.01
CA GLY A 44 14.16 -11.05 -12.11
C GLY A 44 15.08 -10.87 -10.91
N ILE A 45 16.18 -10.11 -11.01
CA ILE A 45 17.06 -9.87 -9.84
C ILE A 45 16.38 -8.95 -8.83
N PHE A 46 15.61 -7.96 -9.28
CA PHE A 46 14.78 -7.13 -8.41
C PHE A 46 13.74 -7.99 -7.67
N LEU A 47 13.07 -8.92 -8.37
CA LEU A 47 12.10 -9.84 -7.78
C LEU A 47 12.73 -10.72 -6.67
N VAL A 48 13.91 -11.27 -6.91
CA VAL A 48 14.63 -12.08 -5.90
C VAL A 48 14.94 -11.27 -4.66
N ILE A 49 15.46 -10.05 -4.82
CA ILE A 49 15.76 -9.14 -3.71
C ILE A 49 14.48 -8.75 -2.97
N TYR A 50 13.42 -8.44 -3.69
CA TYR A 50 12.12 -8.12 -3.11
C TYR A 50 11.58 -9.26 -2.24
N ILE A 51 11.59 -10.51 -2.74
CA ILE A 51 11.16 -11.70 -1.98
C ILE A 51 12.03 -11.88 -0.72
N LEU A 52 13.36 -11.71 -0.85
CA LEU A 52 14.27 -11.82 0.31
C LEU A 52 13.93 -10.78 1.37
N LEU A 53 13.63 -9.54 0.96
CA LEU A 53 13.22 -8.46 1.87
C LEU A 53 11.83 -8.72 2.46
N ALA A 54 10.89 -9.30 1.72
CA ALA A 54 9.57 -9.66 2.24
C ALA A 54 9.68 -10.65 3.41
N VAL A 55 10.47 -11.73 3.23
CA VAL A 55 10.61 -12.79 4.25
C VAL A 55 11.51 -12.39 5.43
N THR A 56 12.24 -11.30 5.34
CA THR A 56 13.12 -10.79 6.41
C THR A 56 12.60 -9.50 7.03
N PHE A 57 12.71 -8.42 6.29
CA PHE A 57 12.33 -7.07 6.73
C PHE A 57 10.81 -6.93 6.88
N GLY A 58 10.05 -7.27 5.83
CA GLY A 58 8.59 -7.19 5.83
C GLY A 58 7.97 -8.01 6.95
N TYR A 59 8.35 -9.28 7.05
CA TYR A 59 7.92 -10.15 8.14
C TYR A 59 8.20 -9.54 9.52
N THR A 60 9.40 -8.99 9.72
CA THR A 60 9.81 -8.40 11.00
C THR A 60 8.93 -7.22 11.40
N MET A 61 8.68 -6.32 10.48
CA MET A 61 7.88 -5.13 10.74
C MET A 61 6.40 -5.46 10.95
N ILE A 62 5.82 -6.39 10.17
CA ILE A 62 4.43 -6.83 10.37
C ILE A 62 4.26 -7.46 11.76
N ILE A 63 5.18 -8.33 12.19
CA ILE A 63 5.17 -8.93 13.54
C ILE A 63 5.25 -7.83 14.60
N ALA A 64 6.18 -6.87 14.47
CA ALA A 64 6.38 -5.80 15.43
C ALA A 64 5.11 -4.96 15.60
N GLU A 65 4.58 -4.41 14.52
CA GLU A 65 3.43 -3.51 14.56
C GLU A 65 2.14 -4.22 14.97
N THR A 66 1.88 -5.42 14.43
CA THR A 66 0.70 -6.21 14.81
C THR A 66 0.75 -6.60 16.29
N SER A 67 1.93 -6.97 16.81
CA SER A 67 2.09 -7.29 18.23
C SER A 67 1.84 -6.06 19.12
N LEU A 68 2.40 -4.90 18.77
CA LEU A 68 2.16 -3.65 19.50
C LEU A 68 0.66 -3.32 19.57
N GLY A 69 -0.04 -3.42 18.43
CA GLY A 69 -1.48 -3.21 18.36
C GLY A 69 -2.26 -4.19 19.25
N ARG A 70 -1.97 -5.51 19.15
CA ARG A 70 -2.70 -6.54 19.90
C ARG A 70 -2.44 -6.47 21.41
N MET A 71 -1.20 -6.18 21.82
CA MET A 71 -0.83 -6.02 23.24
C MET A 71 -1.58 -4.88 23.89
N THR A 72 -1.69 -3.76 23.19
CA THR A 72 -2.21 -2.50 23.76
C THR A 72 -3.69 -2.30 23.50
N GLN A 73 -4.23 -2.90 22.45
CA GLN A 73 -5.61 -2.71 21.98
C GLN A 73 -5.95 -1.23 21.73
N LYS A 74 -4.98 -0.48 21.21
CA LYS A 74 -5.09 0.96 20.92
C LYS A 74 -4.58 1.27 19.52
N SER A 75 -4.97 2.45 19.02
CA SER A 75 -4.41 3.08 17.84
C SER A 75 -2.92 3.44 18.03
N PRO A 76 -2.19 3.82 16.99
CA PRO A 76 -0.75 4.05 17.06
C PRO A 76 -0.30 4.93 18.23
N VAL A 77 -0.94 6.08 18.44
CA VAL A 77 -0.57 7.02 19.52
C VAL A 77 -0.71 6.37 20.89
N GLY A 78 -1.88 5.79 21.14
CA GLY A 78 -2.15 5.09 22.39
C GLY A 78 -1.28 3.85 22.58
N ALA A 79 -0.93 3.14 21.50
CA ALA A 79 -0.04 1.99 21.57
C ALA A 79 1.35 2.38 22.04
N TYR A 80 1.96 3.40 21.43
CA TYR A 80 3.27 3.91 21.85
C TYR A 80 3.26 4.43 23.28
N SER A 81 2.27 5.24 23.64
CA SER A 81 2.14 5.84 24.96
C SER A 81 1.89 4.83 26.09
N SER A 82 1.45 3.61 25.75
CA SER A 82 1.23 2.54 26.73
C SER A 82 2.52 1.98 27.34
N PHE A 83 3.69 2.21 26.72
CA PHE A 83 4.98 1.67 27.17
C PHE A 83 5.84 2.67 27.94
N GLY A 84 5.39 3.90 28.14
CA GLY A 84 6.09 4.89 28.95
C GLY A 84 5.49 6.30 28.84
N LYS A 85 5.92 7.19 29.74
CA LYS A 85 5.44 8.58 29.80
C LYS A 85 6.32 9.57 28.99
N SER A 86 7.32 9.08 28.26
CA SER A 86 8.21 9.92 27.48
C SER A 86 7.47 10.60 26.33
N LYS A 87 7.67 11.91 26.15
CA LYS A 87 7.12 12.67 25.02
C LYS A 87 7.57 12.11 23.66
N TRP A 88 8.76 11.54 23.58
CA TRP A 88 9.30 10.93 22.35
C TRP A 88 8.48 9.72 21.89
N LEU A 89 7.90 8.95 22.84
CA LEU A 89 7.00 7.85 22.50
C LEU A 89 5.71 8.39 21.86
N ALA A 90 5.13 9.43 22.45
CA ALA A 90 3.95 10.07 21.86
C ALA A 90 4.24 10.62 20.46
N VAL A 91 5.40 11.25 20.22
CA VAL A 91 5.82 11.74 18.89
C VAL A 91 5.90 10.58 17.89
N GLY A 92 6.54 9.45 18.24
CA GLY A 92 6.60 8.27 17.37
C GLY A 92 5.21 7.72 17.03
N GLY A 93 4.30 7.69 18.00
CA GLY A 93 2.90 7.31 17.80
C GLY A 93 2.15 8.28 16.86
N TRP A 94 2.33 9.59 17.05
CA TRP A 94 1.71 10.61 16.20
C TRP A 94 2.24 10.60 14.77
N ILE A 95 3.55 10.37 14.54
CA ILE A 95 4.08 10.21 13.19
C ILE A 95 3.36 9.06 12.48
N ASN A 96 3.26 7.89 13.11
CA ASN A 96 2.52 6.74 12.56
C ASN A 96 1.03 7.05 12.30
N ALA A 97 0.40 7.89 13.13
CA ALA A 97 -1.01 8.24 13.02
C ALA A 97 -1.31 9.30 11.95
N VAL A 98 -0.39 10.25 11.73
CA VAL A 98 -0.56 11.32 10.74
C VAL A 98 -0.34 10.83 9.32
N ILE A 99 0.54 9.85 9.13
CA ILE A 99 0.82 9.29 7.80
C ILE A 99 -0.46 8.89 7.05
N PRO A 100 -1.35 8.03 7.57
CA PRO A 100 -2.57 7.66 6.85
C PRO A 100 -3.53 8.83 6.64
N ILE A 101 -3.54 9.83 7.54
CA ILE A 101 -4.36 11.04 7.39
C ILE A 101 -3.92 11.85 6.16
N LEU A 102 -2.62 11.87 5.87
CA LEU A 102 -2.07 12.59 4.72
C LEU A 102 -2.09 11.75 3.43
N ILE A 103 -1.97 10.42 3.52
CA ILE A 103 -1.99 9.53 2.35
C ILE A 103 -3.40 9.41 1.77
N VAL A 104 -4.41 9.18 2.61
CA VAL A 104 -5.76 8.88 2.14
C VAL A 104 -6.34 9.94 1.19
N PRO A 105 -6.12 11.25 1.39
CA PRO A 105 -6.58 12.28 0.47
C PRO A 105 -6.08 12.09 -0.96
N TYR A 106 -4.76 12.11 -1.18
CA TYR A 106 -4.20 12.00 -2.53
C TYR A 106 -4.36 10.59 -3.14
N TYR A 107 -4.34 9.55 -2.31
CA TYR A 107 -4.58 8.17 -2.75
C TYR A 107 -6.00 7.99 -3.29
N SER A 108 -6.98 8.70 -2.68
CA SER A 108 -8.37 8.69 -3.14
C SER A 108 -8.56 9.44 -4.47
N VAL A 109 -7.72 10.44 -4.77
CA VAL A 109 -7.69 11.08 -6.10
C VAL A 109 -7.30 10.06 -7.16
N ILE A 110 -6.25 9.28 -6.91
CA ILE A 110 -5.84 8.22 -7.82
C ILE A 110 -6.93 7.15 -7.96
N GLY A 111 -7.62 6.81 -6.85
CA GLY A 111 -8.80 5.95 -6.89
C GLY A 111 -9.92 6.50 -7.78
N GLY A 112 -10.11 7.81 -7.79
CA GLY A 112 -11.02 8.52 -8.70
C GLY A 112 -10.60 8.37 -10.16
N TRP A 113 -9.31 8.46 -10.48
CA TRP A 113 -8.80 8.20 -11.84
C TRP A 113 -9.11 6.77 -12.30
N VAL A 114 -9.01 5.80 -11.41
CA VAL A 114 -9.39 4.40 -11.70
C VAL A 114 -10.87 4.29 -12.05
N ILE A 115 -11.76 4.99 -11.33
CA ILE A 115 -13.19 5.04 -11.65
C ILE A 115 -13.42 5.63 -13.04
N LYS A 116 -12.75 6.72 -13.41
CA LYS A 116 -12.87 7.33 -14.74
C LYS A 116 -12.53 6.35 -15.85
N TYR A 117 -11.41 5.64 -15.72
CA TYR A 117 -10.99 4.65 -16.72
C TYR A 117 -11.92 3.44 -16.76
N LEU A 118 -12.41 2.96 -15.62
CA LEU A 118 -13.40 1.88 -15.59
C LEU A 118 -14.68 2.27 -16.31
N ILE A 119 -15.20 3.48 -16.09
CA ILE A 119 -16.35 4.01 -16.81
C ILE A 119 -16.06 4.06 -18.31
N GLY A 120 -14.91 4.58 -18.72
CA GLY A 120 -14.51 4.64 -20.12
C GLY A 120 -14.49 3.27 -20.81
N TYR A 121 -13.90 2.25 -20.18
CA TYR A 121 -13.92 0.87 -20.70
C TYR A 121 -15.33 0.27 -20.77
N THR A 122 -16.16 0.47 -19.74
CA THR A 122 -17.53 -0.06 -19.72
C THR A 122 -18.45 0.63 -20.71
N THR A 123 -18.14 1.86 -21.12
CA THR A 123 -18.87 2.62 -22.14
C THR A 123 -18.27 2.44 -23.56
N GLY A 124 -17.29 1.54 -23.73
CA GLY A 124 -16.71 1.22 -25.03
C GLY A 124 -15.71 2.24 -25.59
N GLN A 125 -15.18 3.13 -24.75
CA GLN A 125 -14.24 4.19 -25.15
C GLN A 125 -12.77 3.72 -25.17
N THR A 126 -12.50 2.45 -25.45
CA THR A 126 -11.17 1.85 -25.37
C THR A 126 -10.13 2.60 -26.21
N GLN A 127 -10.47 3.04 -27.41
CA GLN A 127 -9.55 3.76 -28.28
C GLN A 127 -9.24 5.16 -27.74
N ASN A 128 -10.25 5.89 -27.27
CA ASN A 128 -10.08 7.23 -26.71
C ASN A 128 -9.18 7.21 -25.47
N LEU A 129 -9.34 6.18 -24.60
CA LEU A 129 -8.51 6.01 -23.41
C LEU A 129 -7.02 5.77 -23.74
N ALA A 130 -6.71 5.30 -24.95
CA ALA A 130 -5.37 5.03 -25.44
C ALA A 130 -4.75 6.21 -26.20
N GLU A 131 -5.51 7.28 -26.46
CA GLU A 131 -5.01 8.46 -27.18
C GLU A 131 -3.94 9.19 -26.38
N ASP A 132 -2.95 9.74 -27.09
CA ASP A 132 -1.95 10.60 -26.49
C ASP A 132 -2.61 11.87 -25.95
N GLY A 133 -2.33 12.18 -24.68
CA GLY A 133 -2.89 13.35 -24.03
C GLY A 133 -4.17 13.09 -23.23
N TYR A 134 -4.94 12.04 -23.50
CA TYR A 134 -6.21 11.78 -22.79
C TYR A 134 -6.07 11.84 -21.26
N PHE A 135 -5.05 11.20 -20.71
CA PHE A 135 -4.81 11.24 -19.26
C PHE A 135 -4.48 12.66 -18.77
N SER A 136 -3.62 13.37 -19.50
CA SER A 136 -3.22 14.74 -19.15
C SER A 136 -4.39 15.71 -19.23
N GLU A 137 -5.24 15.60 -20.25
CA GLU A 137 -6.48 16.38 -20.37
C GLU A 137 -7.43 16.10 -19.22
N PHE A 138 -7.63 14.81 -18.88
CA PHE A 138 -8.51 14.42 -17.78
C PHE A 138 -8.05 14.96 -16.43
N ILE A 139 -6.75 14.82 -16.08
CA ILE A 139 -6.26 15.32 -14.79
C ILE A 139 -6.21 16.86 -14.71
N SER A 140 -6.19 17.53 -15.84
CA SER A 140 -6.27 19.00 -15.94
C SER A 140 -7.71 19.52 -15.86
N ASP A 141 -8.71 18.69 -16.19
CA ASP A 141 -10.12 18.99 -15.98
C ASP A 141 -10.50 18.85 -14.49
N GLY A 142 -10.41 19.97 -13.78
CA GLY A 142 -10.66 19.99 -12.33
C GLY A 142 -12.05 19.49 -11.95
N VAL A 143 -13.09 19.70 -12.78
CA VAL A 143 -14.46 19.26 -12.48
C VAL A 143 -14.58 17.75 -12.58
N SER A 144 -14.10 17.16 -13.67
CA SER A 144 -14.16 15.71 -13.91
C SER A 144 -13.35 14.95 -12.84
N THR A 145 -12.15 15.46 -12.53
CA THR A 145 -11.27 14.85 -11.55
C THR A 145 -11.87 14.91 -10.15
N GLU A 146 -12.44 16.07 -9.77
CA GLU A 146 -13.08 16.26 -8.45
C GLU A 146 -14.30 15.34 -8.28
N ILE A 147 -15.17 15.22 -9.29
CA ILE A 147 -16.34 14.33 -9.23
C ILE A 147 -15.89 12.88 -8.99
N CYS A 148 -14.90 12.39 -9.75
CA CYS A 148 -14.40 11.02 -9.61
C CYS A 148 -13.74 10.79 -8.25
N PHE A 149 -12.96 11.74 -7.76
CA PHE A 149 -12.35 11.72 -6.44
C PHE A 149 -13.38 11.67 -5.31
N VAL A 150 -14.38 12.55 -5.35
CA VAL A 150 -15.46 12.59 -4.34
C VAL A 150 -16.25 11.27 -4.35
N LEU A 151 -16.56 10.74 -5.54
CA LEU A 151 -17.27 9.46 -5.66
C LEU A 151 -16.48 8.31 -5.00
N PHE A 152 -15.18 8.21 -5.28
CA PHE A 152 -14.33 7.21 -4.65
C PHE A 152 -14.29 7.39 -3.13
N SER A 153 -14.11 8.62 -2.66
CA SER A 153 -14.07 8.98 -1.25
C SER A 153 -15.35 8.62 -0.51
N LEU A 154 -16.50 8.87 -1.12
CA LEU A 154 -17.80 8.52 -0.55
C LEU A 154 -17.97 7.00 -0.39
N ILE A 155 -17.53 6.21 -1.38
CA ILE A 155 -17.55 4.74 -1.27
C ILE A 155 -16.73 4.28 -0.05
N VAL A 156 -15.50 4.81 0.11
CA VAL A 156 -14.65 4.49 1.27
C VAL A 156 -15.33 4.87 2.58
N LEU A 157 -15.84 6.09 2.69
CA LEU A 157 -16.48 6.59 3.91
C LEU A 157 -17.73 5.77 4.30
N VAL A 158 -18.56 5.39 3.35
CA VAL A 158 -19.74 4.53 3.60
C VAL A 158 -19.33 3.19 4.22
N ILE A 159 -18.24 2.59 3.71
CA ILE A 159 -17.72 1.33 4.25
C ILE A 159 -17.17 1.53 5.67
N ILE A 160 -16.47 2.62 5.92
CA ILE A 160 -15.95 2.95 7.25
C ILE A 160 -17.08 3.22 8.26
N PHE A 161 -18.14 3.90 7.85
CA PHE A 161 -19.34 4.09 8.69
C PHE A 161 -19.98 2.77 9.13
N ALA A 162 -19.96 1.74 8.29
CA ALA A 162 -20.50 0.43 8.61
C ALA A 162 -19.69 -0.33 9.70
N GLY A 163 -18.48 0.15 10.02
CA GLY A 163 -17.61 -0.38 11.10
C GLY A 163 -16.71 -1.53 10.67
N VAL A 164 -15.92 -2.04 11.64
CA VAL A 164 -14.88 -3.03 11.35
C VAL A 164 -15.44 -4.34 10.80
N ARG A 165 -16.42 -4.95 11.46
CA ARG A 165 -16.97 -6.25 11.03
C ARG A 165 -17.89 -6.17 9.83
N LYS A 166 -18.84 -5.24 9.85
CA LYS A 166 -19.89 -5.14 8.82
C LYS A 166 -19.41 -4.40 7.58
N GLY A 167 -18.46 -3.49 7.72
CA GLY A 167 -17.82 -2.75 6.64
C GLY A 167 -16.52 -3.41 6.20
N ILE A 168 -15.42 -3.12 6.88
CA ILE A 168 -14.06 -3.46 6.47
C ILE A 168 -13.88 -4.96 6.23
N GLU A 169 -14.17 -5.78 7.23
CA GLU A 169 -13.98 -7.23 7.15
C GLU A 169 -14.84 -7.88 6.07
N ARG A 170 -16.12 -7.48 5.98
CA ARG A 170 -17.05 -8.02 4.99
C ARG A 170 -16.64 -7.69 3.57
N VAL A 171 -16.23 -6.44 3.35
CA VAL A 171 -15.77 -5.96 2.05
C VAL A 171 -14.47 -6.66 1.67
N SER A 172 -13.49 -6.73 2.58
CA SER A 172 -12.22 -7.43 2.31
C SER A 172 -12.42 -8.92 2.04
N LYS A 173 -13.33 -9.60 2.74
CA LYS A 173 -13.67 -11.01 2.49
C LYS A 173 -14.27 -11.27 1.11
N PHE A 174 -14.93 -10.29 0.52
CA PHE A 174 -15.46 -10.37 -0.84
C PHE A 174 -14.41 -9.94 -1.87
N MET A 175 -13.82 -8.76 -1.68
CA MET A 175 -12.93 -8.16 -2.68
C MET A 175 -11.63 -8.93 -2.87
N MET A 176 -11.00 -9.43 -1.80
CA MET A 176 -9.70 -10.10 -1.92
C MET A 176 -9.73 -11.40 -2.74
N PRO A 177 -10.66 -12.34 -2.54
CA PRO A 177 -10.76 -13.50 -3.43
C PRO A 177 -11.07 -13.12 -4.88
N VAL A 178 -11.97 -12.16 -5.11
CA VAL A 178 -12.28 -11.69 -6.48
C VAL A 178 -11.04 -11.06 -7.12
N LEU A 179 -10.28 -10.23 -6.40
CA LEU A 179 -9.04 -9.63 -6.87
C LEU A 179 -8.04 -10.71 -7.31
N VAL A 180 -7.86 -11.79 -6.54
CA VAL A 180 -6.98 -12.92 -6.91
C VAL A 180 -7.46 -13.58 -8.20
N VAL A 181 -8.76 -13.83 -8.34
CA VAL A 181 -9.32 -14.44 -9.56
C VAL A 181 -9.12 -13.53 -10.78
N LEU A 182 -9.42 -12.23 -10.66
CA LEU A 182 -9.21 -11.26 -11.73
C LEU A 182 -7.73 -11.15 -12.11
N SER A 183 -6.82 -11.17 -11.11
CA SER A 183 -5.37 -11.19 -11.36
C SER A 183 -4.94 -12.40 -12.16
N LEU A 184 -5.46 -13.59 -11.84
CA LEU A 184 -5.18 -14.82 -12.59
C LEU A 184 -5.68 -14.73 -14.03
N ILE A 185 -6.90 -14.23 -14.25
CA ILE A 185 -7.49 -14.08 -15.59
C ILE A 185 -6.60 -13.17 -16.47
N ILE A 186 -6.22 -11.99 -15.97
CA ILE A 186 -5.37 -11.06 -16.71
C ILE A 186 -3.96 -11.63 -16.90
N THR A 187 -3.40 -12.30 -15.89
CA THR A 187 -2.09 -12.97 -16.02
C THR A 187 -2.11 -14.00 -17.17
N VAL A 188 -3.10 -14.89 -17.21
CA VAL A 188 -3.25 -15.88 -18.27
C VAL A 188 -3.42 -15.18 -19.64
N TYR A 189 -4.27 -14.17 -19.70
CA TYR A 189 -4.47 -13.38 -20.92
C TYR A 189 -3.15 -12.75 -21.41
N SER A 190 -2.36 -12.15 -20.54
CA SER A 190 -1.10 -11.47 -20.90
C SER A 190 -0.02 -12.46 -21.34
N VAL A 191 0.17 -13.54 -20.59
CA VAL A 191 1.22 -14.55 -20.87
C VAL A 191 0.95 -15.33 -22.18
N THR A 192 -0.31 -15.44 -22.60
CA THR A 192 -0.69 -16.13 -23.85
C THR A 192 -0.57 -15.28 -25.11
N ARG A 193 -0.12 -14.02 -25.01
CA ARG A 193 0.05 -13.17 -26.21
C ARG A 193 1.31 -13.54 -26.98
N PRO A 194 1.29 -13.42 -28.31
CA PRO A 194 2.51 -13.55 -29.13
C PRO A 194 3.58 -12.56 -28.65
N GLY A 195 4.82 -13.01 -28.49
CA GLY A 195 5.93 -12.18 -27.97
C GLY A 195 5.99 -12.02 -26.44
N ALA A 196 5.00 -12.50 -25.69
CA ALA A 196 4.93 -12.37 -24.23
C ALA A 196 6.06 -13.10 -23.47
N LEU A 197 6.61 -14.18 -24.07
CA LEU A 197 7.59 -15.06 -23.40
C LEU A 197 8.86 -14.31 -22.98
N GLU A 198 9.30 -13.34 -23.75
CA GLU A 198 10.49 -12.53 -23.43
C GLU A 198 10.25 -11.69 -22.17
N GLY A 199 9.05 -11.09 -22.02
CA GLY A 199 8.64 -10.39 -20.83
C GLY A 199 8.56 -11.31 -19.60
N VAL A 200 8.06 -12.53 -19.76
CA VAL A 200 8.06 -13.54 -18.68
C VAL A 200 9.48 -13.88 -18.27
N LYS A 201 10.39 -14.12 -19.21
CA LYS A 201 11.81 -14.42 -18.94
C LYS A 201 12.49 -13.25 -18.25
N TYR A 202 12.32 -12.03 -18.75
CA TYR A 202 12.91 -10.83 -18.17
C TYR A 202 12.51 -10.67 -16.69
N PHE A 203 11.23 -10.91 -16.38
CA PHE A 203 10.68 -10.72 -15.04
C PHE A 203 11.01 -11.87 -14.08
N LEU A 204 11.04 -13.13 -14.53
CA LEU A 204 11.22 -14.30 -13.65
C LEU A 204 12.66 -14.80 -13.57
N VAL A 205 13.46 -14.60 -14.62
CA VAL A 205 14.83 -15.12 -14.66
C VAL A 205 15.81 -14.08 -14.12
N PRO A 206 16.45 -14.31 -12.96
CA PRO A 206 17.38 -13.37 -12.40
C PRO A 206 18.65 -13.27 -13.25
N ASN A 207 18.97 -12.05 -13.70
CA ASN A 207 20.23 -11.76 -14.37
C ASN A 207 21.13 -10.93 -13.45
N VAL A 208 22.20 -11.52 -12.96
CA VAL A 208 23.13 -10.86 -12.02
C VAL A 208 23.83 -9.65 -12.66
N SER A 209 23.99 -9.63 -14.00
CA SER A 209 24.58 -8.48 -14.69
C SER A 209 23.74 -7.19 -14.56
N ASN A 210 22.44 -7.33 -14.31
CA ASN A 210 21.53 -6.21 -14.10
C ASN A 210 21.47 -5.75 -12.61
N PHE A 211 22.27 -6.36 -11.75
CA PHE A 211 22.32 -5.97 -10.34
C PHE A 211 22.98 -4.61 -10.17
N SER A 212 22.36 -3.77 -9.36
CA SER A 212 22.94 -2.53 -8.85
C SER A 212 22.60 -2.33 -7.37
N TRP A 213 23.34 -1.52 -6.67
CA TRP A 213 22.96 -1.14 -5.28
C TRP A 213 21.61 -0.45 -5.22
N MET A 214 21.24 0.27 -6.30
CA MET A 214 19.92 0.89 -6.43
C MET A 214 18.80 -0.15 -6.50
N THR A 215 19.03 -1.33 -7.06
CA THR A 215 18.08 -2.45 -7.02
C THR A 215 17.68 -2.80 -5.58
N VAL A 216 18.66 -2.83 -4.67
CA VAL A 216 18.39 -3.12 -3.24
C VAL A 216 17.61 -1.96 -2.58
N VAL A 217 18.06 -0.72 -2.76
CA VAL A 217 17.44 0.46 -2.15
C VAL A 217 15.99 0.64 -2.62
N THR A 218 15.76 0.48 -3.92
CA THR A 218 14.41 0.65 -4.49
C THR A 218 13.49 -0.52 -4.12
N ALA A 219 14.01 -1.75 -4.06
CA ALA A 219 13.25 -2.90 -3.56
C ALA A 219 12.87 -2.74 -2.08
N MET A 220 13.76 -2.17 -1.24
CA MET A 220 13.42 -1.84 0.14
C MET A 220 12.30 -0.78 0.21
N GLY A 221 12.40 0.31 -0.55
CA GLY A 221 11.37 1.34 -0.62
C GLY A 221 10.02 0.80 -1.09
N GLN A 222 10.04 -0.10 -2.09
CA GLN A 222 8.85 -0.79 -2.57
C GLN A 222 8.24 -1.68 -1.48
N MET A 223 9.05 -2.38 -0.70
CA MET A 223 8.60 -3.24 0.39
C MET A 223 7.88 -2.45 1.50
N PHE A 224 8.39 -1.27 1.86
CA PHE A 224 7.74 -0.39 2.83
C PHE A 224 6.32 -0.03 2.38
N TYR A 225 6.21 0.40 1.14
CA TYR A 225 4.94 0.84 0.57
C TYR A 225 3.95 -0.32 0.41
N SER A 226 4.42 -1.43 -0.16
CA SER A 226 3.59 -2.60 -0.47
C SER A 226 2.97 -3.22 0.79
N LEU A 227 3.76 -3.47 1.82
CA LEU A 227 3.28 -4.11 3.05
C LEU A 227 2.60 -3.16 4.04
N SER A 228 2.33 -1.91 3.65
CA SER A 228 1.73 -0.89 4.53
C SER A 228 2.44 -0.73 5.89
N ILE A 229 3.77 -0.85 5.88
CA ILE A 229 4.63 -0.75 7.06
C ILE A 229 4.79 0.71 7.46
N ALA A 230 4.83 0.97 8.76
CA ALA A 230 5.02 2.30 9.34
C ALA A 230 3.95 3.33 8.96
N MET A 231 2.75 2.86 8.64
CA MET A 231 1.56 3.69 8.35
C MET A 231 0.51 3.61 9.47
N GLY A 232 0.83 3.00 10.62
CA GLY A 232 -0.10 2.80 11.72
C GLY A 232 -1.22 1.77 11.45
N ILE A 233 -1.38 1.29 10.21
CA ILE A 233 -2.44 0.36 9.80
C ILE A 233 -2.30 -0.98 10.54
N LEU A 234 -1.10 -1.56 10.54
CA LEU A 234 -0.85 -2.86 11.16
C LEU A 234 -0.98 -2.80 12.70
N ILE A 235 -0.65 -1.66 13.32
CA ILE A 235 -0.91 -1.42 14.75
C ILE A 235 -2.43 -1.36 14.98
N THR A 236 -3.16 -0.60 14.18
CA THR A 236 -4.62 -0.47 14.28
C THR A 236 -5.31 -1.81 14.07
N PHE A 237 -4.99 -2.55 13.01
CA PHE A 237 -5.58 -3.86 12.74
C PHE A 237 -5.15 -4.91 13.77
N GLY A 238 -3.90 -4.85 14.24
CA GLY A 238 -3.42 -5.64 15.36
C GLY A 238 -4.27 -5.42 16.62
N SER A 239 -4.69 -4.18 16.88
CA SER A 239 -5.55 -3.85 18.03
C SER A 239 -6.96 -4.44 17.94
N TYR A 240 -7.42 -4.83 16.76
CA TYR A 240 -8.68 -5.54 16.52
C TYR A 240 -8.52 -7.06 16.48
N MET A 241 -7.28 -7.56 16.55
CA MET A 241 -6.99 -8.98 16.53
C MET A 241 -7.35 -9.63 17.87
N LYS A 242 -8.05 -10.75 17.81
CA LYS A 242 -8.34 -11.55 19.01
C LYS A 242 -7.08 -12.22 19.53
N LYS A 243 -7.02 -12.42 20.85
CA LYS A 243 -5.87 -13.04 21.52
C LYS A 243 -5.63 -14.50 21.08
N GLU A 244 -6.69 -15.21 20.70
CA GLU A 244 -6.62 -16.60 20.24
C GLU A 244 -6.07 -16.73 18.79
N THR A 245 -5.93 -15.61 18.08
CA THR A 245 -5.42 -15.61 16.70
C THR A 245 -3.89 -15.59 16.70
N SER A 246 -3.25 -16.55 16.03
CA SER A 246 -1.79 -16.58 15.90
C SER A 246 -1.27 -15.44 15.03
N ILE A 247 -0.43 -14.56 15.59
CA ILE A 247 0.21 -13.46 14.87
C ILE A 247 1.12 -14.01 13.78
N GLU A 248 2.03 -14.94 14.11
CA GLU A 248 3.00 -15.46 13.13
C GLU A 248 2.33 -16.10 11.93
N SER A 249 1.31 -16.93 12.17
CA SER A 249 0.56 -17.57 11.08
C SER A 249 -0.19 -16.57 10.21
N SER A 250 -0.73 -15.51 10.82
CA SER A 250 -1.44 -14.44 10.10
C SER A 250 -0.47 -13.57 9.30
N THR A 251 0.66 -13.19 9.91
CA THR A 251 1.73 -12.42 9.22
C THR A 251 2.24 -13.16 7.99
N LYS A 252 2.52 -14.47 8.13
CA LYS A 252 2.95 -15.29 6.98
C LYS A 252 1.93 -15.30 5.85
N GLN A 253 0.63 -15.33 6.18
CA GLN A 253 -0.41 -15.29 5.16
C GLN A 253 -0.48 -13.92 4.46
N VAL A 254 -0.37 -12.82 5.20
CA VAL A 254 -0.32 -11.47 4.61
C VAL A 254 0.91 -11.33 3.70
N GLU A 255 2.09 -11.76 4.15
CA GLU A 255 3.34 -11.78 3.37
C GLU A 255 3.18 -12.55 2.04
N ILE A 256 2.57 -13.76 2.10
CA ILE A 256 2.33 -14.59 0.92
C ILE A 256 1.32 -13.91 -0.03
N PHE A 257 0.23 -13.35 0.48
CA PHE A 257 -0.76 -12.66 -0.35
C PHE A 257 -0.15 -11.47 -1.08
N ASP A 258 0.57 -10.60 -0.36
CA ASP A 258 1.21 -9.43 -0.95
C ASP A 258 2.22 -9.82 -2.04
N THR A 259 3.13 -10.73 -1.70
CA THR A 259 4.16 -11.19 -2.64
C THR A 259 3.55 -11.89 -3.86
N ALA A 260 2.53 -12.72 -3.67
CA ALA A 260 1.86 -13.41 -4.77
C ALA A 260 1.17 -12.41 -5.72
N ILE A 261 0.50 -11.40 -5.20
CA ILE A 261 -0.12 -10.35 -6.02
C ILE A 261 0.94 -9.49 -6.73
N ALA A 262 2.05 -9.17 -6.08
CA ALA A 262 3.16 -8.45 -6.73
C ALA A 262 3.74 -9.26 -7.90
N VAL A 263 3.94 -10.57 -7.72
CA VAL A 263 4.39 -11.48 -8.79
C VAL A 263 3.36 -11.56 -9.92
N MET A 264 2.08 -11.71 -9.58
CA MET A 264 1.01 -11.73 -10.59
C MET A 264 0.92 -10.39 -11.33
N ALA A 265 1.09 -9.26 -10.66
CA ALA A 265 1.12 -7.94 -11.29
C ALA A 265 2.28 -7.82 -12.30
N GLY A 266 3.47 -8.32 -11.94
CA GLY A 266 4.57 -8.44 -12.89
C GLY A 266 4.20 -9.31 -14.09
N LEU A 267 3.62 -10.49 -13.87
CA LEU A 267 3.18 -11.39 -14.95
C LEU A 267 1.96 -10.87 -15.75
N MET A 268 1.19 -9.95 -15.22
CA MET A 268 0.16 -9.24 -15.98
C MET A 268 0.76 -8.20 -16.91
N ILE A 269 1.76 -7.46 -16.45
CA ILE A 269 2.23 -6.23 -17.10
C ILE A 269 3.40 -6.50 -18.04
N PHE A 270 4.46 -7.18 -17.58
CA PHE A 270 5.65 -7.44 -18.42
C PHE A 270 5.33 -8.16 -19.73
N PRO A 271 4.62 -9.30 -19.72
CA PRO A 271 4.31 -10.01 -20.94
C PRO A 271 3.47 -9.18 -21.91
N ALA A 272 2.48 -8.42 -21.40
CA ALA A 272 1.62 -7.58 -22.22
C ALA A 272 2.39 -6.42 -22.86
N VAL A 273 3.23 -5.72 -22.09
CA VAL A 273 4.03 -4.60 -22.59
C VAL A 273 5.11 -5.07 -23.58
N PHE A 274 5.81 -6.18 -23.29
CA PHE A 274 6.82 -6.74 -24.21
C PHE A 274 6.20 -7.22 -25.53
N ALA A 275 5.02 -7.84 -25.46
CA ALA A 275 4.28 -8.21 -26.67
C ALA A 275 3.88 -6.98 -27.53
N PHE A 276 3.58 -5.85 -26.89
CA PHE A 276 3.22 -4.60 -27.54
C PHE A 276 4.43 -3.83 -28.08
N SER A 277 5.52 -3.74 -27.30
CA SER A 277 6.70 -2.93 -27.61
C SER A 277 7.77 -3.65 -28.44
N GLY A 278 7.58 -4.96 -28.72
CA GLY A 278 8.62 -5.75 -29.38
C GLY A 278 9.84 -6.05 -28.50
N GLY A 279 9.68 -6.02 -27.16
CA GLY A 279 10.72 -6.39 -26.20
C GLY A 279 11.40 -5.20 -25.51
N ASP A 280 10.91 -3.98 -25.68
CA ASP A 280 11.49 -2.81 -25.02
C ASP A 280 10.89 -2.58 -23.63
N ALA A 281 11.73 -2.76 -22.60
CA ALA A 281 11.35 -2.52 -21.19
C ALA A 281 11.23 -1.02 -20.84
N GLU A 282 11.82 -0.10 -21.63
CA GLU A 282 11.73 1.34 -21.37
C GLU A 282 10.33 1.90 -21.65
N THR A 283 9.52 1.18 -22.45
CA THR A 283 8.10 1.52 -22.68
C THR A 283 7.23 1.38 -21.44
N LEU A 284 7.70 0.70 -20.38
CA LEU A 284 7.08 0.68 -19.07
C LEU A 284 7.24 2.06 -18.42
N GLY A 285 6.32 2.97 -18.67
CA GLY A 285 6.31 4.31 -18.10
C GLY A 285 6.39 4.32 -16.57
N ALA A 286 6.84 5.43 -15.99
CA ALA A 286 6.97 5.59 -14.54
C ALA A 286 5.65 5.98 -13.86
N GLY A 287 5.41 5.45 -12.67
CA GLY A 287 4.30 5.89 -11.81
C GLY A 287 2.92 5.72 -12.44
N PRO A 288 2.03 6.73 -12.32
CA PRO A 288 0.69 6.68 -12.90
C PRO A 288 0.65 6.46 -14.43
N SER A 289 1.70 6.90 -15.15
CA SER A 289 1.80 6.76 -16.60
C SER A 289 1.73 5.31 -17.06
N LEU A 290 2.30 4.36 -16.32
CA LEU A 290 2.18 2.94 -16.63
C LEU A 290 0.70 2.52 -16.72
N MET A 291 -0.09 2.88 -15.73
CA MET A 291 -1.46 2.41 -15.57
C MET A 291 -2.46 3.19 -16.44
N PHE A 292 -2.25 4.50 -16.61
CA PHE A 292 -3.22 5.37 -17.28
C PHE A 292 -2.83 5.77 -18.70
N ILE A 293 -1.61 5.48 -19.15
CA ILE A 293 -1.15 5.75 -20.52
C ILE A 293 -0.72 4.44 -21.22
N THR A 294 0.26 3.72 -20.65
CA THR A 294 0.84 2.55 -21.29
C THR A 294 -0.15 1.39 -21.40
N ILE A 295 -0.77 0.99 -20.28
CA ILE A 295 -1.70 -0.15 -20.25
C ILE A 295 -2.94 0.06 -21.14
N PRO A 296 -3.59 1.23 -21.20
CA PRO A 296 -4.64 1.49 -22.18
C PRO A 296 -4.21 1.32 -23.63
N LYS A 297 -3.02 1.78 -24.02
CA LYS A 297 -2.46 1.56 -25.36
C LYS A 297 -2.25 0.08 -25.66
N VAL A 298 -1.69 -0.65 -24.69
CA VAL A 298 -1.52 -2.11 -24.80
C VAL A 298 -2.86 -2.80 -25.04
N PHE A 299 -3.89 -2.49 -24.24
CA PHE A 299 -5.22 -3.10 -24.42
C PHE A 299 -5.90 -2.68 -25.73
N ALA A 300 -5.75 -1.42 -26.15
CA ALA A 300 -6.31 -0.96 -27.43
C ALA A 300 -5.70 -1.70 -28.63
N SER A 301 -4.45 -2.15 -28.53
CA SER A 301 -3.76 -2.92 -29.58
C SER A 301 -4.08 -4.42 -29.57
N MET A 302 -4.68 -4.92 -28.50
CA MET A 302 -4.91 -6.37 -28.28
C MET A 302 -6.34 -6.78 -28.62
N GLY A 303 -6.54 -7.98 -29.16
CA GLY A 303 -7.87 -8.60 -29.26
C GLY A 303 -8.49 -8.76 -27.86
N LEU A 304 -9.79 -8.45 -27.74
CA LEU A 304 -10.52 -8.42 -26.45
C LEU A 304 -10.02 -7.35 -25.46
N GLY A 305 -9.33 -6.32 -25.94
CA GLY A 305 -8.74 -5.28 -25.08
C GLY A 305 -9.75 -4.54 -24.21
N THR A 306 -10.96 -4.28 -24.70
CA THR A 306 -12.04 -3.68 -23.89
C THR A 306 -12.38 -4.56 -22.69
N PHE A 307 -12.53 -5.88 -22.90
CA PHE A 307 -12.83 -6.82 -21.82
C PHE A 307 -11.67 -6.94 -20.82
N ALA A 308 -10.43 -7.03 -21.32
CA ALA A 308 -9.23 -7.02 -20.48
C ALA A 308 -9.13 -5.72 -19.66
N GLY A 309 -9.43 -4.57 -20.28
CA GLY A 309 -9.46 -3.27 -19.59
C GLY A 309 -10.49 -3.21 -18.47
N ILE A 310 -11.72 -3.70 -18.70
CA ILE A 310 -12.75 -3.77 -17.67
C ILE A 310 -12.26 -4.61 -16.49
N ILE A 311 -11.77 -5.84 -16.74
CA ILE A 311 -11.28 -6.73 -15.68
C ILE A 311 -10.12 -6.09 -14.93
N PHE A 312 -9.16 -5.50 -15.64
CA PHE A 312 -7.99 -4.85 -15.06
C PHE A 312 -8.42 -3.67 -14.16
N PHE A 313 -9.26 -2.76 -14.64
CA PHE A 313 -9.66 -1.60 -13.85
C PHE A 313 -10.62 -1.94 -12.70
N VAL A 314 -11.41 -3.02 -12.78
CA VAL A 314 -12.14 -3.57 -11.62
C VAL A 314 -11.17 -4.11 -10.56
N LEU A 315 -10.14 -4.86 -10.98
CA LEU A 315 -9.08 -5.35 -10.11
C LEU A 315 -8.36 -4.20 -9.40
N VAL A 316 -7.95 -3.19 -10.17
CA VAL A 316 -7.27 -1.98 -9.64
C VAL A 316 -8.19 -1.21 -8.68
N LEU A 317 -9.47 -1.08 -9.00
CA LEU A 317 -10.45 -0.43 -8.12
C LEU A 317 -10.57 -1.16 -6.78
N PHE A 318 -10.61 -2.49 -6.79
CA PHE A 318 -10.68 -3.28 -5.55
C PHE A 318 -9.40 -3.13 -4.72
N ALA A 319 -8.23 -3.13 -5.35
CA ALA A 319 -6.96 -2.88 -4.68
C ALA A 319 -6.89 -1.47 -4.08
N ALA A 320 -7.34 -0.45 -4.82
CA ALA A 320 -7.41 0.92 -4.34
C ALA A 320 -8.37 1.08 -3.15
N LEU A 321 -9.57 0.49 -3.24
CA LEU A 321 -10.58 0.57 -2.18
C LEU A 321 -10.13 -0.11 -0.89
N THR A 322 -9.57 -1.32 -0.96
CA THR A 322 -9.14 -2.06 0.24
C THR A 322 -8.03 -1.33 0.99
N SER A 323 -7.07 -0.74 0.27
CA SER A 323 -6.00 0.07 0.88
C SER A 323 -6.51 1.40 1.43
N SER A 324 -7.38 2.12 0.70
CA SER A 324 -7.99 3.38 1.21
C SER A 324 -8.84 3.14 2.45
N ILE A 325 -9.58 2.03 2.51
CA ILE A 325 -10.36 1.65 3.69
C ILE A 325 -9.42 1.44 4.90
N ALA A 326 -8.30 0.76 4.72
CA ALA A 326 -7.35 0.49 5.80
C ALA A 326 -6.67 1.77 6.32
N LEU A 327 -6.26 2.67 5.41
CA LEU A 327 -5.71 3.98 5.74
C LEU A 327 -6.72 4.83 6.50
N THR A 328 -7.95 4.92 5.99
CA THR A 328 -9.03 5.70 6.62
C THR A 328 -9.38 5.16 8.00
N GLU A 329 -9.42 3.82 8.16
CA GLU A 329 -9.69 3.19 9.46
C GLU A 329 -8.60 3.52 10.48
N SER A 330 -7.31 3.50 10.08
CA SER A 330 -6.21 3.88 10.97
C SER A 330 -6.36 5.33 11.46
N ALA A 331 -6.73 6.25 10.57
CA ALA A 331 -7.00 7.63 10.92
C ALA A 331 -8.21 7.78 11.86
N VAL A 332 -9.35 7.15 11.53
CA VAL A 332 -10.58 7.19 12.34
C VAL A 332 -10.35 6.59 13.72
N SER A 333 -9.70 5.43 13.80
CA SER A 333 -9.36 4.77 15.06
C SER A 333 -8.49 5.66 15.98
N THR A 334 -7.56 6.41 15.39
CA THR A 334 -6.74 7.37 16.15
C THR A 334 -7.59 8.48 16.76
N PHE A 335 -8.54 9.03 16.00
CA PHE A 335 -9.44 10.07 16.52
C PHE A 335 -10.40 9.53 17.58
N GLU A 336 -10.89 8.30 17.42
CA GLU A 336 -11.71 7.63 18.44
C GLU A 336 -10.92 7.49 19.77
N ASP A 337 -9.67 7.05 19.68
CA ASP A 337 -8.86 6.76 20.87
C ASP A 337 -8.34 8.03 21.57
N GLU A 338 -7.82 9.01 20.83
CA GLU A 338 -7.15 10.19 21.39
C GLU A 338 -8.15 11.26 21.84
N PHE A 339 -9.18 11.53 20.99
CA PHE A 339 -10.16 12.57 21.28
C PHE A 339 -11.41 12.02 21.98
N LYS A 340 -11.50 10.71 22.20
CA LYS A 340 -12.66 10.03 22.77
C LYS A 340 -13.96 10.31 22.00
N TRP A 341 -13.85 10.50 20.70
CA TRP A 341 -15.01 10.72 19.85
C TRP A 341 -15.66 9.39 19.46
N ASN A 342 -16.96 9.45 19.19
CA ASN A 342 -17.64 8.28 18.62
C ASN A 342 -17.27 8.11 17.14
N ARG A 343 -17.42 6.88 16.64
CA ARG A 343 -17.07 6.53 15.26
C ARG A 343 -17.68 7.46 14.21
N LYS A 344 -18.96 7.83 14.37
CA LYS A 344 -19.65 8.72 13.41
C LYS A 344 -18.94 10.06 13.29
N LYS A 345 -18.64 10.70 14.44
CA LYS A 345 -17.95 11.99 14.48
C LYS A 345 -16.55 11.88 13.89
N SER A 346 -15.78 10.87 14.29
CA SER A 346 -14.41 10.64 13.78
C SER A 346 -14.42 10.43 12.28
N THR A 347 -15.36 9.62 11.75
CA THR A 347 -15.46 9.37 10.30
C THR A 347 -15.83 10.63 9.52
N VAL A 348 -16.76 11.45 10.04
CA VAL A 348 -17.13 12.73 9.38
C VAL A 348 -15.94 13.69 9.34
N ILE A 349 -15.22 13.84 10.45
CA ILE A 349 -14.06 14.75 10.49
C ILE A 349 -12.93 14.28 9.57
N ILE A 350 -12.61 12.98 9.60
CA ILE A 350 -11.62 12.41 8.66
C ILE A 350 -12.12 12.55 7.22
N GLY A 351 -13.41 12.38 6.96
CA GLY A 351 -14.00 12.61 5.64
C GLY A 351 -13.81 14.06 5.18
N ILE A 352 -14.03 15.04 6.06
CA ILE A 352 -13.80 16.47 5.75
C ILE A 352 -12.33 16.71 5.43
N ILE A 353 -11.40 16.19 6.25
CA ILE A 353 -9.96 16.31 6.01
C ILE A 353 -9.59 15.66 4.66
N MET A 354 -10.12 14.46 4.37
CA MET A 354 -9.89 13.75 3.12
C MET A 354 -10.36 14.57 1.92
N ILE A 355 -11.56 15.15 1.97
CA ILE A 355 -12.08 15.98 0.87
C ILE A 355 -11.24 17.25 0.72
N VAL A 356 -10.98 17.99 1.79
CA VAL A 356 -10.24 19.27 1.70
C VAL A 356 -8.81 19.06 1.16
N LEU A 357 -8.06 18.12 1.73
CA LEU A 357 -6.68 17.87 1.26
C LEU A 357 -6.65 17.15 -0.09
N GLY A 358 -7.65 16.30 -0.36
CA GLY A 358 -7.77 15.60 -1.64
C GLY A 358 -8.12 16.54 -2.78
N SER A 359 -9.01 17.55 -2.56
CA SER A 359 -9.32 18.57 -3.56
C SER A 359 -8.08 19.38 -3.94
N LEU A 360 -7.17 19.69 -2.99
CA LEU A 360 -5.89 20.32 -3.35
C LEU A 360 -5.08 19.44 -4.31
N SER A 361 -5.05 18.13 -4.08
CA SER A 361 -4.35 17.17 -4.94
C SER A 361 -5.06 16.94 -6.26
N ALA A 362 -6.39 16.87 -6.27
CA ALA A 362 -7.20 16.70 -7.48
C ALA A 362 -7.10 17.89 -8.44
N LEU A 363 -7.13 19.11 -7.88
CA LEU A 363 -7.04 20.36 -8.64
C LEU A 363 -5.58 20.75 -8.97
N GLY A 364 -4.59 20.07 -8.38
CA GLY A 364 -3.18 20.40 -8.49
C GLY A 364 -2.60 20.28 -9.91
N TYR A 365 -3.21 19.49 -10.78
CA TYR A 365 -2.79 19.35 -12.19
C TYR A 365 -3.62 20.21 -13.16
N GLY A 366 -4.64 20.90 -12.65
CA GLY A 366 -5.53 21.77 -13.42
C GLY A 366 -5.56 23.19 -12.85
N PRO A 367 -6.66 23.62 -12.21
CA PRO A 367 -6.82 25.00 -11.73
C PRO A 367 -5.74 25.48 -10.75
N LEU A 368 -5.09 24.58 -10.01
CA LEU A 368 -4.02 24.89 -9.06
C LEU A 368 -2.63 24.51 -9.57
N ALA A 369 -2.45 24.25 -10.87
CA ALA A 369 -1.19 23.76 -11.44
C ALA A 369 0.02 24.70 -11.21
N ASP A 370 -0.24 26.00 -11.08
CA ASP A 370 0.81 27.01 -10.79
C ASP A 370 1.22 27.06 -9.32
N VAL A 371 0.40 26.47 -8.42
CA VAL A 371 0.69 26.44 -6.97
C VAL A 371 1.50 25.21 -6.64
N LYS A 372 2.80 25.41 -6.38
CA LYS A 372 3.74 24.32 -6.09
C LYS A 372 4.36 24.49 -4.70
N ILE A 373 4.53 23.37 -3.98
CA ILE A 373 5.25 23.32 -2.71
C ILE A 373 6.59 22.61 -2.95
N LEU A 374 7.70 23.27 -2.66
CA LEU A 374 9.05 22.77 -2.98
C LEU A 374 9.23 22.37 -4.47
N GLY A 375 8.54 23.05 -5.38
CA GLY A 375 8.57 22.75 -6.81
C GLY A 375 7.68 21.55 -7.22
N MET A 376 6.97 20.92 -6.30
CA MET A 376 6.11 19.75 -6.52
C MET A 376 4.63 20.15 -6.54
N GLN A 377 3.82 19.45 -7.31
CA GLN A 377 2.35 19.51 -7.23
C GLN A 377 1.88 18.97 -5.86
N PHE A 378 0.65 19.31 -5.45
CA PHE A 378 0.13 18.89 -4.13
C PHE A 378 0.17 17.37 -3.92
N LEU A 379 -0.23 16.57 -4.90
CA LEU A 379 -0.19 15.11 -4.82
C LEU A 379 1.24 14.62 -4.60
N ASP A 380 2.18 15.10 -5.42
CA ASP A 380 3.59 14.71 -5.36
C ASP A 380 4.24 15.15 -4.04
N PHE A 381 3.87 16.34 -3.54
CA PHE A 381 4.35 16.84 -2.25
C PHE A 381 3.85 15.98 -1.07
N PHE A 382 2.56 15.61 -1.05
CA PHE A 382 2.04 14.74 0.00
C PHE A 382 2.65 13.33 -0.08
N ASP A 383 2.85 12.80 -1.28
CA ASP A 383 3.54 11.52 -1.48
C ASP A 383 4.99 11.60 -1.00
N PHE A 384 5.75 12.64 -1.37
CA PHE A 384 7.10 12.89 -0.90
C PHE A 384 7.15 12.99 0.63
N LEU A 385 6.30 13.81 1.23
CA LEU A 385 6.30 14.02 2.68
C LEU A 385 6.01 12.72 3.44
N THR A 386 5.02 11.95 3.00
CA THR A 386 4.61 10.74 3.68
C THR A 386 5.54 9.56 3.40
N ASN A 387 5.74 9.21 2.14
CA ASN A 387 6.47 8.00 1.76
C ASN A 387 7.98 8.16 1.87
N THR A 388 8.51 9.35 1.48
CA THR A 388 9.96 9.59 1.46
C THR A 388 10.51 9.97 2.84
N VAL A 389 9.76 10.76 3.62
CA VAL A 389 10.24 11.30 4.90
C VAL A 389 9.60 10.60 6.11
N MET A 390 8.27 10.65 6.21
CA MET A 390 7.61 10.24 7.46
C MET A 390 7.64 8.74 7.70
N MET A 391 7.42 7.91 6.68
CA MET A 391 7.40 6.45 6.83
C MET A 391 8.73 5.86 7.30
N PRO A 392 9.89 6.20 6.72
CA PRO A 392 11.17 5.72 7.24
C PRO A 392 11.43 6.18 8.69
N VAL A 393 11.05 7.42 9.04
CA VAL A 393 11.17 7.93 10.43
C VAL A 393 10.25 7.13 11.37
N ALA A 394 9.00 6.84 10.96
CA ALA A 394 8.08 6.03 11.73
C ALA A 394 8.60 4.59 11.92
N ALA A 395 9.21 4.01 10.90
CA ALA A 395 9.81 2.67 10.99
C ALA A 395 10.99 2.64 11.98
N ILE A 396 11.87 3.64 11.94
CA ILE A 396 12.95 3.79 12.91
C ILE A 396 12.38 3.91 14.32
N ALA A 397 11.33 4.73 14.51
CA ALA A 397 10.65 4.88 15.79
C ALA A 397 10.05 3.55 16.29
N THR A 398 9.42 2.76 15.41
CA THR A 398 8.90 1.42 15.72
C THR A 398 10.04 0.47 16.14
N CYS A 399 11.15 0.46 15.40
CA CYS A 399 12.32 -0.36 15.71
C CYS A 399 12.92 -0.01 17.07
N LEU A 400 13.07 1.28 17.38
CA LEU A 400 13.57 1.77 18.66
C LEU A 400 12.60 1.44 19.79
N LEU A 401 11.30 1.64 19.60
CA LEU A 401 10.28 1.26 20.58
C LEU A 401 10.38 -0.23 20.92
N VAL A 402 10.40 -1.11 19.91
CA VAL A 402 10.43 -2.56 20.13
C VAL A 402 11.76 -3.03 20.71
N SER A 403 12.89 -2.50 20.22
CA SER A 403 14.20 -2.98 20.65
C SER A 403 14.66 -2.43 22.00
N LYS A 404 14.28 -1.20 22.37
CA LYS A 404 14.80 -0.49 23.56
C LYS A 404 13.79 -0.33 24.69
N VAL A 405 12.49 -0.21 24.38
CA VAL A 405 11.46 0.12 25.37
C VAL A 405 10.60 -1.10 25.69
N VAL A 406 9.98 -1.72 24.68
CA VAL A 406 9.11 -2.90 24.86
C VAL A 406 9.94 -4.12 25.22
N GLY A 407 11.03 -4.32 24.47
CA GLY A 407 11.88 -5.51 24.58
C GLY A 407 11.37 -6.68 23.72
N VAL A 408 12.30 -7.32 23.02
CA VAL A 408 12.01 -8.45 22.13
C VAL A 408 11.30 -9.61 22.83
N LYS A 409 11.57 -9.83 24.13
CA LYS A 409 10.93 -10.89 24.89
C LYS A 409 9.41 -10.69 25.03
N ARG A 410 8.94 -9.46 25.25
CA ARG A 410 7.49 -9.18 25.31
C ARG A 410 6.81 -9.42 23.96
N ILE A 411 7.50 -9.13 22.84
CA ILE A 411 6.98 -9.48 21.51
C ILE A 411 6.92 -10.99 21.33
N GLU A 412 7.94 -11.72 21.79
CA GLU A 412 7.94 -13.19 21.77
C GLU A 412 6.77 -13.76 22.57
N ASP A 413 6.60 -13.29 23.81
CA ASP A 413 5.51 -13.74 24.70
C ASP A 413 4.15 -13.50 24.04
N GLU A 414 3.98 -12.34 23.37
CA GLU A 414 2.75 -12.00 22.65
C GLU A 414 2.52 -12.90 21.43
N VAL A 415 3.55 -13.15 20.62
CA VAL A 415 3.47 -14.01 19.44
C VAL A 415 3.14 -15.45 19.81
N THR A 416 3.70 -15.94 20.92
CA THR A 416 3.54 -17.33 21.39
C THR A 416 2.34 -17.56 22.31
N GLN A 417 1.62 -16.52 22.69
CA GLN A 417 0.51 -16.56 23.65
C GLN A 417 -0.57 -17.61 23.31
N CYS A 418 -0.78 -17.89 22.00
CA CYS A 418 -1.78 -18.87 21.54
C CYS A 418 -1.22 -20.30 21.42
N GLY A 419 -0.10 -20.64 22.09
CA GLY A 419 0.61 -21.91 21.90
C GLY A 419 1.32 -22.02 20.56
N GLY A 420 1.42 -20.92 19.80
CA GLY A 420 2.16 -20.83 18.53
C GLY A 420 3.68 -20.87 18.75
N LYS A 421 4.40 -21.20 17.68
CA LYS A 421 5.89 -21.14 17.69
C LYS A 421 6.34 -19.87 17.00
N PHE A 422 7.29 -19.14 17.55
CA PHE A 422 7.97 -18.03 16.88
C PHE A 422 9.12 -18.56 16.04
N ARG A 423 8.81 -19.08 14.85
CA ARG A 423 9.77 -19.84 14.01
C ARG A 423 10.95 -18.99 13.51
N ARG A 424 10.68 -17.74 13.08
CA ARG A 424 11.70 -16.81 12.57
C ARG A 424 12.23 -15.85 13.65
N LYS A 425 12.19 -16.24 14.94
CA LYS A 425 12.64 -15.39 16.07
C LYS A 425 14.06 -14.86 15.89
N LYS A 426 15.03 -15.68 15.45
CA LYS A 426 16.42 -15.23 15.25
C LYS A 426 16.51 -14.13 14.19
N ILE A 427 15.79 -14.29 13.08
CA ILE A 427 15.69 -13.28 12.01
C ILE A 427 15.06 -12.01 12.56
N PHE A 428 13.92 -12.12 13.23
CA PHE A 428 13.24 -10.98 13.87
C PHE A 428 14.16 -10.20 14.80
N CYS A 429 14.86 -10.89 15.71
CA CYS A 429 15.74 -10.25 16.69
C CYS A 429 16.89 -9.48 16.03
N PHE A 430 17.50 -10.05 15.00
CA PHE A 430 18.59 -9.43 14.28
C PHE A 430 18.09 -8.23 13.43
N MET A 431 17.01 -8.44 12.69
CA MET A 431 16.42 -7.43 11.82
C MET A 431 15.95 -6.20 12.60
N ILE A 432 15.13 -6.40 13.65
CA ILE A 432 14.52 -5.28 14.40
C ILE A 432 15.57 -4.43 15.15
N LYS A 433 16.67 -5.06 15.61
CA LYS A 433 17.70 -4.35 16.37
C LYS A 433 18.71 -3.61 15.48
N TYR A 434 19.02 -4.14 14.31
CA TYR A 434 20.13 -3.68 13.50
C TYR A 434 19.71 -3.31 12.06
N LEU A 435 19.22 -4.25 11.28
CA LEU A 435 19.03 -4.02 9.86
C LEU A 435 17.81 -3.14 9.53
N CYS A 436 16.68 -3.34 10.21
CA CYS A 436 15.49 -2.53 9.91
C CYS A 436 15.73 -1.02 10.11
N PRO A 437 16.31 -0.54 11.24
CA PRO A 437 16.59 0.88 11.40
C PRO A 437 17.66 1.39 10.42
N ILE A 438 18.68 0.58 10.06
CA ILE A 438 19.69 0.94 9.05
C ILE A 438 19.01 1.08 7.68
N PHE A 439 18.20 0.12 7.26
CA PHE A 439 17.48 0.16 5.99
C PHE A 439 16.54 1.36 5.91
N ALA A 440 15.77 1.63 6.96
CA ALA A 440 14.92 2.81 7.02
C ALA A 440 15.73 4.12 6.90
N GLY A 441 16.89 4.20 7.55
CA GLY A 441 17.81 5.33 7.42
C GLY A 441 18.38 5.49 6.00
N LEU A 442 18.76 4.38 5.36
CA LEU A 442 19.24 4.40 3.97
C LEU A 442 18.14 4.86 3.00
N ILE A 443 16.90 4.34 3.17
CA ILE A 443 15.76 4.78 2.35
C ILE A 443 15.54 6.29 2.54
N LEU A 444 15.52 6.78 3.78
CA LEU A 444 15.31 8.19 4.06
C LEU A 444 16.36 9.06 3.34
N ILE A 445 17.64 8.72 3.52
CA ILE A 445 18.76 9.51 2.92
C ILE A 445 18.70 9.44 1.39
N SER A 446 18.58 8.24 0.81
CA SER A 446 18.57 8.07 -0.64
C SER A 446 17.36 8.72 -1.31
N SER A 447 16.17 8.57 -0.72
CA SER A 447 14.95 9.13 -1.28
C SER A 447 14.91 10.67 -1.17
N VAL A 448 15.42 11.24 -0.07
CA VAL A 448 15.59 12.70 0.06
C VAL A 448 16.62 13.20 -0.95
N ALA A 449 17.77 12.53 -1.07
CA ALA A 449 18.79 12.90 -2.04
C ALA A 449 18.28 12.87 -3.50
N ASN A 450 17.45 11.86 -3.83
CA ASN A 450 16.77 11.78 -5.13
C ASN A 450 15.77 12.93 -5.35
N ALA A 451 14.96 13.26 -4.35
CA ALA A 451 13.97 14.33 -4.46
C ALA A 451 14.61 15.71 -4.70
N PHE A 452 15.82 15.94 -4.20
CA PHE A 452 16.58 17.17 -4.45
C PHE A 452 17.55 17.05 -5.64
N GLY A 453 17.50 15.96 -6.41
CA GLY A 453 18.32 15.77 -7.61
C GLY A 453 19.82 15.53 -7.33
N TRP A 454 20.21 15.18 -6.10
CA TRP A 454 21.60 14.86 -5.76
C TRP A 454 22.02 13.48 -6.26
N ILE A 455 21.04 12.59 -6.42
CA ILE A 455 21.20 11.27 -7.05
C ILE A 455 19.99 11.01 -7.96
N SER A 456 20.13 10.17 -8.98
CA SER A 456 19.01 9.69 -9.81
C SER A 456 18.62 8.29 -9.37
N MET A 457 17.36 8.12 -8.98
CA MET A 457 16.76 6.82 -8.62
C MET A 457 15.74 6.38 -9.66
#